data_4969605adba3eab8939f2933bbf0549a
#
_entry.id   4969605adba3eab8939f2933bbf0549a
#
_cell.length_a   1.000
_cell.length_b   1.000
_cell.length_c   1.000
_cell.angle_alpha   90.00
_cell.angle_beta   90.00
_cell.angle_gamma   90.00
#
_symmetry.space_group_name_H-M   'P 1'
#
loop_
_entity.id
_entity.type
_entity.pdbx_description
1 polymer ?
#
loop_
_entity_poly.entity_id
_entity_poly.type
_entity_poly.pdbx_seq_one_letter_code
_entity_poly.pdbx_strand_id
1 'polypeptide(L)'
;ITVFLPQIVLLFLFLAVMEDSGYISRLAFMTDGLFGKIGLSGRSAITMLMGFGCSATAVMTTRELEDENMRRKTAIITPFISCSARLPVYMTIGGYFFSAGNWLVIFFLYLLGAAVAFCAAAVMEKMFASLKSGKPSFIMEMPPYRMPTIERVFQIIKNNIKAFLIKVGTTIFSLNVIVWILSNFSFTSGYGAGEDSIMVTIGKAAAFIFKPLGFGSWQAVTALLSGFVAKEAVVTSIESLGGVSALFGGATAGLDAFCFMIFTLLYVPCIATVAALFKETGIKWTLAGMGVQLVTAYLLALAARLAGLLYMLYPGVAIAAAIIAACSVIAAVLIVRYGKKGCGECCNCGALCQKNK
;
A
#
# COMPACT_ATOMS: atom_id res chain seq x y z
N ILE A 1 9.97 -17.82 -8.32
CA ILE A 1 9.43 -17.63 -9.69
C ILE A 1 8.21 -18.51 -9.89
N THR A 2 8.28 -19.81 -9.53
CA THR A 2 7.18 -20.79 -9.75
C THR A 2 5.88 -20.42 -9.03
N VAL A 3 5.93 -19.81 -7.87
CA VAL A 3 4.74 -19.39 -7.10
C VAL A 3 4.17 -18.07 -7.60
N PHE A 4 5.04 -17.13 -8.01
CA PHE A 4 4.61 -15.82 -8.49
C PHE A 4 4.02 -15.82 -9.88
N LEU A 5 4.56 -16.65 -10.78
CA LEU A 5 4.17 -16.64 -12.17
C LEU A 5 2.66 -16.94 -12.36
N PRO A 6 2.07 -17.97 -11.75
CA PRO A 6 0.63 -18.25 -11.89
C PRO A 6 -0.25 -17.09 -11.39
N GLN A 7 0.13 -16.48 -10.24
CA GLN A 7 -0.63 -15.38 -9.66
C GLN A 7 -0.62 -14.14 -10.56
N ILE A 8 0.53 -13.82 -11.15
CA ILE A 8 0.69 -12.70 -12.08
C ILE A 8 -0.06 -12.97 -13.39
N VAL A 9 0.00 -14.18 -13.90
CA VAL A 9 -0.74 -14.60 -15.12
C VAL A 9 -2.24 -14.43 -14.90
N LEU A 10 -2.78 -14.91 -13.78
CA LEU A 10 -4.19 -14.75 -13.42
C LEU A 10 -4.58 -13.28 -13.29
N LEU A 11 -3.73 -12.47 -12.67
CA LEU A 11 -3.97 -11.03 -12.55
C LEU A 11 -4.05 -10.36 -13.92
N PHE A 12 -3.07 -10.59 -14.79
CA PHE A 12 -3.08 -10.02 -16.13
C PHE A 12 -4.19 -10.58 -17.01
N LEU A 13 -4.58 -11.84 -16.84
CA LEU A 13 -5.73 -12.41 -17.53
C LEU A 13 -7.02 -11.66 -17.17
N PHE A 14 -7.25 -11.48 -15.86
CA PHE A 14 -8.45 -10.78 -15.39
C PHE A 14 -8.46 -9.32 -15.87
N LEU A 15 -7.34 -8.64 -15.80
CA LEU A 15 -7.19 -7.26 -16.28
C LEU A 15 -7.42 -7.15 -17.79
N ALA A 16 -6.83 -8.04 -18.58
CA ALA A 16 -6.98 -8.04 -20.03
C ALA A 16 -8.45 -8.26 -20.46
N VAL A 17 -9.17 -9.14 -19.76
CA VAL A 17 -10.60 -9.39 -19.99
C VAL A 17 -11.41 -8.13 -19.63
N MET A 18 -11.15 -7.49 -18.49
CA MET A 18 -11.85 -6.30 -18.07
C MET A 18 -11.56 -5.09 -18.99
N GLU A 19 -10.33 -4.99 -19.51
CA GLU A 19 -9.91 -3.93 -20.42
C GLU A 19 -10.57 -4.10 -21.80
N ASP A 20 -10.47 -5.28 -22.38
CA ASP A 20 -11.02 -5.57 -23.72
C ASP A 20 -12.56 -5.50 -23.74
N SER A 21 -13.23 -5.84 -22.64
CA SER A 21 -14.70 -5.73 -22.50
C SER A 21 -15.21 -4.30 -22.42
N GLY A 22 -14.34 -3.28 -22.20
CA GLY A 22 -14.73 -1.89 -21.98
C GLY A 22 -15.29 -1.59 -20.59
N TYR A 23 -15.22 -2.56 -19.66
CA TYR A 23 -15.71 -2.38 -18.29
C TYR A 23 -14.89 -1.35 -17.50
N ILE A 24 -13.57 -1.36 -17.70
CA ILE A 24 -12.62 -0.46 -17.04
C ILE A 24 -12.99 1.01 -17.29
N SER A 25 -13.31 1.41 -18.52
CA SER A 25 -13.66 2.79 -18.86
C SER A 25 -14.91 3.26 -18.12
N ARG A 26 -15.89 2.39 -17.93
CA ARG A 26 -17.13 2.73 -17.19
C ARG A 26 -16.93 2.80 -15.69
N LEU A 27 -16.12 1.88 -15.15
CA LEU A 27 -15.73 1.95 -13.75
C LEU A 27 -14.98 3.26 -13.44
N ALA A 28 -14.07 3.67 -14.33
CA ALA A 28 -13.37 4.95 -14.23
C ALA A 28 -14.34 6.12 -14.22
N PHE A 29 -15.35 6.13 -15.10
CA PHE A 29 -16.35 7.17 -15.14
C PHE A 29 -17.20 7.23 -13.85
N MET A 30 -17.65 6.08 -13.35
CA MET A 30 -18.43 6.02 -12.10
C MET A 30 -17.64 6.51 -10.89
N THR A 31 -16.35 6.20 -10.85
CA THR A 31 -15.47 6.55 -9.72
C THR A 31 -14.93 7.97 -9.81
N ASP A 32 -14.97 8.61 -10.98
CA ASP A 32 -14.42 9.97 -11.21
C ASP A 32 -15.04 11.01 -10.29
N GLY A 33 -16.34 10.95 -10.05
CA GLY A 33 -17.04 11.87 -9.14
C GLY A 33 -16.59 11.78 -7.69
N LEU A 34 -16.17 10.58 -7.22
CA LEU A 34 -15.68 10.36 -5.87
C LEU A 34 -14.19 10.75 -5.76
N PHE A 35 -13.37 10.27 -6.69
CA PHE A 35 -11.94 10.49 -6.72
C PHE A 35 -11.56 11.93 -7.07
N GLY A 36 -12.36 12.60 -7.91
CA GLY A 36 -12.18 14.02 -8.23
C GLY A 36 -12.24 14.95 -7.00
N LYS A 37 -12.96 14.55 -5.92
CA LYS A 37 -12.99 15.32 -4.66
C LYS A 37 -11.66 15.32 -3.90
N ILE A 38 -10.83 14.31 -4.10
CA ILE A 38 -9.51 14.15 -3.48
C ILE A 38 -8.37 14.44 -4.47
N GLY A 39 -8.69 15.04 -5.62
CA GLY A 39 -7.71 15.43 -6.63
C GLY A 39 -7.10 14.25 -7.40
N LEU A 40 -7.84 13.15 -7.53
CA LEU A 40 -7.50 11.99 -8.35
C LEU A 40 -8.54 11.83 -9.47
N SER A 41 -8.15 11.22 -10.59
CA SER A 41 -9.08 10.89 -11.68
C SER A 41 -9.69 9.50 -11.49
N GLY A 42 -10.79 9.22 -12.18
CA GLY A 42 -11.39 7.90 -12.20
C GLY A 42 -10.44 6.80 -12.73
N ARG A 43 -9.50 7.14 -13.64
CA ARG A 43 -8.45 6.21 -14.07
C ARG A 43 -7.47 5.87 -12.94
N SER A 44 -7.18 6.81 -12.05
CA SER A 44 -6.37 6.55 -10.85
C SER A 44 -7.03 5.53 -9.93
N ALA A 45 -8.36 5.49 -9.85
CA ALA A 45 -9.10 4.47 -9.10
C ALA A 45 -8.81 3.05 -9.60
N ILE A 46 -8.73 2.87 -10.92
CA ILE A 46 -8.42 1.57 -11.53
C ILE A 46 -7.01 1.13 -11.15
N THR A 47 -6.05 2.04 -11.29
CA THR A 47 -4.67 1.79 -10.86
C THR A 47 -4.59 1.39 -9.38
N MET A 48 -5.36 2.05 -8.52
CA MET A 48 -5.42 1.72 -7.10
C MET A 48 -6.07 0.35 -6.85
N LEU A 49 -7.11 -0.02 -7.59
CA LEU A 49 -7.72 -1.34 -7.52
C LEU A 49 -6.73 -2.46 -7.93
N MET A 50 -5.92 -2.22 -8.97
CA MET A 50 -4.83 -3.13 -9.34
C MET A 50 -3.82 -3.32 -8.20
N GLY A 51 -3.65 -2.31 -7.34
CA GLY A 51 -2.80 -2.35 -6.16
C GLY A 51 -3.15 -3.45 -5.17
N PHE A 52 -4.41 -3.89 -5.08
CA PHE A 52 -4.81 -5.04 -4.27
C PHE A 52 -4.22 -6.36 -4.78
N GLY A 53 -3.99 -6.48 -6.08
CA GLY A 53 -3.30 -7.62 -6.66
C GLY A 53 -1.79 -7.48 -6.51
N CYS A 54 -1.19 -6.50 -7.19
CA CYS A 54 0.24 -6.25 -7.17
C CYS A 54 0.56 -4.75 -7.28
N SER A 55 1.18 -4.18 -6.26
CA SER A 55 1.54 -2.76 -6.24
C SER A 55 2.55 -2.38 -7.34
N ALA A 56 3.46 -3.29 -7.73
CA ALA A 56 4.44 -3.02 -8.78
C ALA A 56 3.78 -2.83 -10.15
N THR A 57 2.86 -3.73 -10.52
CA THR A 57 2.09 -3.61 -11.76
C THR A 57 1.20 -2.38 -11.74
N ALA A 58 0.54 -2.11 -10.62
CA ALA A 58 -0.30 -0.94 -10.44
C ALA A 58 0.48 0.37 -10.64
N VAL A 59 1.70 0.48 -10.11
CA VAL A 59 2.57 1.64 -10.36
C VAL A 59 2.96 1.74 -11.84
N MET A 60 3.21 0.61 -12.51
CA MET A 60 3.54 0.62 -13.94
C MET A 60 2.38 1.10 -14.82
N THR A 61 1.12 0.82 -14.45
CA THR A 61 -0.06 1.29 -15.20
C THR A 61 -0.34 2.78 -15.01
N THR A 62 0.30 3.45 -14.03
CA THR A 62 0.19 4.91 -13.92
C THR A 62 0.68 5.66 -15.15
N ARG A 63 1.43 5.02 -16.06
CA ARG A 63 1.84 5.58 -17.36
C ARG A 63 0.67 5.97 -18.24
N GLU A 64 -0.48 5.33 -18.09
CA GLU A 64 -1.69 5.60 -18.85
C GLU A 64 -2.35 6.93 -18.43
N LEU A 65 -1.88 7.53 -17.32
CA LEU A 65 -2.34 8.84 -16.87
C LEU A 65 -1.59 9.94 -17.64
N GLU A 66 -2.35 10.81 -18.31
CA GLU A 66 -1.82 11.88 -19.15
C GLU A 66 -1.15 12.98 -18.35
N ASP A 67 -1.73 13.35 -17.20
CA ASP A 67 -1.19 14.39 -16.32
C ASP A 67 -0.04 13.82 -15.45
N GLU A 68 1.14 14.41 -15.60
CA GLU A 68 2.34 14.01 -14.86
C GLU A 68 2.18 14.15 -13.34
N ASN A 69 1.49 15.18 -12.88
CA ASN A 69 1.23 15.38 -11.46
C ASN A 69 0.27 14.32 -10.90
N MET A 70 -0.76 14.00 -11.66
CA MET A 70 -1.70 12.92 -11.35
C MET A 70 -0.98 11.56 -11.30
N ARG A 71 -0.12 11.29 -12.28
CA ARG A 71 0.70 10.08 -12.35
C ARG A 71 1.58 9.93 -11.13
N ARG A 72 2.35 10.97 -10.76
CA ARG A 72 3.22 10.99 -9.58
C ARG A 72 2.44 10.75 -8.30
N LYS A 73 1.33 11.47 -8.13
CA LYS A 73 0.46 11.34 -6.96
C LYS A 73 -0.09 9.92 -6.83
N THR A 74 -0.69 9.39 -7.89
CA THR A 74 -1.25 8.03 -7.90
C THR A 74 -0.18 6.98 -7.64
N ALA A 75 1.00 7.11 -8.25
CA ALA A 75 2.10 6.18 -8.06
C ALA A 75 2.59 6.12 -6.59
N ILE A 76 2.68 7.27 -5.90
CA ILE A 76 3.11 7.34 -4.49
C ILE A 76 2.04 6.79 -3.53
N ILE A 77 0.75 6.96 -3.86
CA ILE A 77 -0.36 6.54 -3.00
C ILE A 77 -0.65 5.04 -3.15
N THR A 78 -0.50 4.49 -4.34
CA THR A 78 -0.82 3.08 -4.65
C THR A 78 -0.19 2.07 -3.67
N PRO A 79 1.07 2.18 -3.22
CA PRO A 79 1.66 1.21 -2.30
C PRO A 79 1.07 1.17 -0.88
N PHE A 80 0.24 2.15 -0.47
CA PHE A 80 -0.50 2.10 0.80
C PHE A 80 -1.59 1.03 0.78
N ILE A 81 -2.06 0.66 -0.42
CA ILE A 81 -3.05 -0.40 -0.58
C ILE A 81 -2.37 -1.75 -0.34
N SER A 82 -3.04 -2.60 0.44
CA SER A 82 -2.54 -3.95 0.75
C SER A 82 -2.58 -4.83 -0.48
N CYS A 83 -1.42 -5.29 -0.94
CA CYS A 83 -1.33 -6.26 -2.04
C CYS A 83 -1.54 -7.70 -1.55
N SER A 84 -1.84 -8.60 -2.47
CA SER A 84 -2.07 -10.03 -2.18
C SER A 84 -0.87 -10.72 -1.52
N ALA A 85 0.36 -10.27 -1.79
CA ALA A 85 1.58 -10.84 -1.20
C ALA A 85 1.71 -10.58 0.32
N ARG A 86 0.92 -9.66 0.89
CA ARG A 86 0.86 -9.44 2.34
C ARG A 86 -0.12 -10.38 3.04
N LEU A 87 -1.07 -10.96 2.30
CA LEU A 87 -2.09 -11.83 2.88
C LEU A 87 -1.52 -13.03 3.66
N PRO A 88 -0.51 -13.77 3.17
CA PRO A 88 0.10 -14.87 3.92
C PRO A 88 0.66 -14.42 5.28
N VAL A 89 1.26 -13.22 5.36
CA VAL A 89 1.77 -12.67 6.63
C VAL A 89 0.64 -12.47 7.64
N TYR A 90 -0.48 -11.91 7.18
CA TYR A 90 -1.66 -11.69 8.04
C TYR A 90 -2.30 -13.02 8.44
N MET A 91 -2.34 -14.01 7.55
CA MET A 91 -2.86 -15.34 7.86
C MET A 91 -2.01 -16.06 8.89
N THR A 92 -0.68 -16.03 8.74
CA THR A 92 0.25 -16.71 9.66
C THR A 92 0.21 -16.09 11.06
N ILE A 93 0.37 -14.77 11.15
CA ILE A 93 0.41 -14.09 12.46
C ILE A 93 -1.00 -14.00 13.08
N GLY A 94 -2.00 -13.63 12.27
CA GLY A 94 -3.36 -13.51 12.73
C GLY A 94 -3.98 -14.85 13.10
N GLY A 95 -3.66 -15.92 12.37
CA GLY A 95 -4.10 -17.29 12.69
C GLY A 95 -3.54 -17.80 14.04
N TYR A 96 -2.32 -17.38 14.39
CA TYR A 96 -1.70 -17.78 15.66
C TYR A 96 -2.36 -17.07 16.86
N PHE A 97 -2.59 -15.76 16.78
CA PHE A 97 -3.10 -14.96 17.90
C PHE A 97 -4.63 -14.77 17.93
N PHE A 98 -5.28 -14.76 16.75
CA PHE A 98 -6.70 -14.40 16.59
C PHE A 98 -7.52 -15.50 15.94
N SER A 99 -7.30 -16.77 16.29
CA SER A 99 -7.83 -17.96 15.62
C SER A 99 -9.33 -17.88 15.24
N ALA A 100 -10.19 -17.38 16.12
CA ALA A 100 -11.64 -17.24 15.86
C ALA A 100 -12.03 -15.96 15.11
N GLY A 101 -11.20 -14.90 15.16
CA GLY A 101 -11.47 -13.56 14.60
C GLY A 101 -10.52 -13.13 13.46
N ASN A 102 -9.68 -14.02 12.98
CA ASN A 102 -8.62 -13.69 12.01
C ASN A 102 -9.16 -12.99 10.75
N TRP A 103 -10.30 -13.42 10.21
CA TRP A 103 -10.91 -12.80 9.03
C TRP A 103 -11.32 -11.33 9.26
N LEU A 104 -11.79 -10.99 10.46
CA LEU A 104 -12.11 -9.60 10.83
C LEU A 104 -10.86 -8.73 10.89
N VAL A 105 -9.77 -9.26 11.46
CA VAL A 105 -8.49 -8.55 11.54
C VAL A 105 -7.94 -8.28 10.13
N ILE A 106 -7.98 -9.27 9.26
CA ILE A 106 -7.55 -9.12 7.86
C ILE A 106 -8.42 -8.09 7.14
N PHE A 107 -9.75 -8.19 7.25
CA PHE A 107 -10.67 -7.23 6.64
C PHE A 107 -10.41 -5.79 7.13
N PHE A 108 -10.22 -5.63 8.44
CA PHE A 108 -9.87 -4.33 9.04
C PHE A 108 -8.55 -3.78 8.51
N LEU A 109 -7.51 -4.61 8.36
CA LEU A 109 -6.22 -4.18 7.80
C LEU A 109 -6.36 -3.72 6.33
N TYR A 110 -7.14 -4.41 5.51
CA TYR A 110 -7.40 -3.98 4.13
C TYR A 110 -8.14 -2.64 4.08
N LEU A 111 -9.16 -2.49 4.94
CA LEU A 111 -9.91 -1.23 5.04
C LEU A 111 -9.02 -0.09 5.55
N LEU A 112 -8.17 -0.35 6.54
CA LEU A 112 -7.20 0.61 7.08
C LEU A 112 -6.23 1.07 5.98
N GLY A 113 -5.67 0.15 5.20
CA GLY A 113 -4.77 0.47 4.09
C GLY A 113 -5.44 1.38 3.05
N ALA A 114 -6.68 1.06 2.66
CA ALA A 114 -7.46 1.90 1.75
C ALA A 114 -7.74 3.29 2.36
N ALA A 115 -8.16 3.36 3.62
CA ALA A 115 -8.43 4.62 4.32
C ALA A 115 -7.17 5.51 4.38
N VAL A 116 -6.02 4.93 4.72
CA VAL A 116 -4.73 5.65 4.75
C VAL A 116 -4.34 6.14 3.35
N ALA A 117 -4.56 5.35 2.30
CA ALA A 117 -4.31 5.75 0.92
C ALA A 117 -5.16 6.98 0.53
N PHE A 118 -6.45 7.00 0.88
CA PHE A 118 -7.34 8.16 0.65
C PHE A 118 -6.93 9.38 1.47
N CYS A 119 -6.55 9.20 2.74
CA CYS A 119 -6.05 10.29 3.58
C CYS A 119 -4.75 10.86 3.02
N ALA A 120 -3.81 10.01 2.61
CA ALA A 120 -2.56 10.42 1.98
C ALA A 120 -2.81 11.21 0.69
N ALA A 121 -3.77 10.78 -0.16
CA ALA A 121 -4.19 11.51 -1.34
C ALA A 121 -4.68 12.92 -1.01
N ALA A 122 -5.58 13.04 -0.02
CA ALA A 122 -6.14 14.32 0.41
C ALA A 122 -5.09 15.26 1.02
N VAL A 123 -4.14 14.72 1.79
CA VAL A 123 -3.02 15.48 2.37
C VAL A 123 -2.09 15.97 1.27
N MET A 124 -1.71 15.10 0.32
CA MET A 124 -0.86 15.48 -0.81
C MET A 124 -1.49 16.59 -1.66
N GLU A 125 -2.81 16.54 -1.90
CA GLU A 125 -3.54 17.60 -2.63
C GLU A 125 -3.45 18.95 -1.92
N LYS A 126 -3.51 18.98 -0.58
CA LYS A 126 -3.46 20.21 0.21
C LYS A 126 -2.05 20.76 0.40
N MET A 127 -1.09 19.89 0.67
CA MET A 127 0.29 20.30 1.04
C MET A 127 1.15 20.63 -0.18
N PHE A 128 1.00 19.89 -1.26
CA PHE A 128 1.85 20.08 -2.43
C PHE A 128 1.11 20.87 -3.53
N ALA A 129 1.18 22.21 -3.44
CA ALA A 129 0.63 23.08 -4.49
C ALA A 129 1.22 22.77 -5.88
N SER A 130 2.46 22.29 -5.93
CA SER A 130 3.14 21.83 -7.15
C SER A 130 2.52 20.57 -7.77
N LEU A 131 1.75 19.78 -7.00
CA LEU A 131 1.05 18.58 -7.46
C LEU A 131 -0.45 18.81 -7.68
N LYS A 132 -0.93 20.06 -7.62
CA LYS A 132 -2.31 20.36 -7.94
C LYS A 132 -2.54 20.04 -9.43
N SER A 133 -3.26 18.98 -9.67
CA SER A 133 -3.80 18.69 -11.00
C SER A 133 -4.88 19.71 -11.30
N GLY A 134 -4.84 20.31 -12.49
CA GLY A 134 -5.98 21.04 -13.04
C GLY A 134 -7.21 20.12 -12.99
N LYS A 135 -8.42 20.68 -12.95
CA LYS A 135 -9.64 19.87 -13.07
C LYS A 135 -9.49 19.03 -14.34
N PRO A 136 -9.45 17.70 -14.24
CA PRO A 136 -9.37 16.88 -15.45
C PRO A 136 -10.70 17.07 -16.20
N SER A 137 -10.71 17.95 -17.19
CA SER A 137 -11.79 18.00 -18.18
C SER A 137 -11.57 16.87 -19.17
N PHE A 138 -11.59 15.63 -18.67
CA PHE A 138 -11.39 14.47 -19.51
C PHE A 138 -12.73 14.04 -20.11
N ILE A 139 -12.90 14.27 -21.39
CA ILE A 139 -13.98 13.70 -22.18
C ILE A 139 -13.59 12.24 -22.45
N MET A 140 -14.07 11.33 -21.63
CA MET A 140 -13.83 9.91 -21.84
C MET A 140 -14.84 9.39 -22.86
N GLU A 141 -14.37 9.02 -24.04
CA GLU A 141 -15.17 8.25 -24.98
C GLU A 141 -15.45 6.88 -24.35
N MET A 142 -16.74 6.55 -24.20
CA MET A 142 -17.14 5.26 -23.66
C MET A 142 -17.16 4.23 -24.80
N PRO A 143 -16.20 3.31 -24.87
CA PRO A 143 -16.24 2.26 -25.88
C PRO A 143 -17.50 1.39 -25.67
N PRO A 144 -18.13 0.90 -26.74
CA PRO A 144 -19.25 -0.04 -26.63
C PRO A 144 -18.79 -1.33 -25.97
N TYR A 145 -19.67 -2.03 -25.25
CA TYR A 145 -19.37 -3.34 -24.72
C TYR A 145 -19.03 -4.30 -25.85
N ARG A 146 -17.90 -4.95 -25.74
CA ARG A 146 -17.47 -5.99 -26.68
C ARG A 146 -17.20 -7.28 -25.93
N MET A 147 -17.50 -8.42 -26.55
CA MET A 147 -17.00 -9.69 -26.02
C MET A 147 -15.48 -9.74 -26.24
N PRO A 148 -14.70 -10.04 -25.18
CA PRO A 148 -13.26 -10.11 -25.28
C PRO A 148 -12.85 -11.19 -26.31
N THR A 149 -11.97 -10.82 -27.23
CA THR A 149 -11.44 -11.75 -28.20
C THR A 149 -10.24 -12.48 -27.64
N ILE A 150 -10.26 -13.82 -27.68
CA ILE A 150 -9.20 -14.66 -27.09
C ILE A 150 -7.82 -14.28 -27.64
N GLU A 151 -7.73 -13.94 -28.90
CA GLU A 151 -6.48 -13.56 -29.57
C GLU A 151 -5.88 -12.26 -29.02
N ARG A 152 -6.69 -11.23 -28.79
CA ARG A 152 -6.28 -9.97 -28.14
C ARG A 152 -5.86 -10.18 -26.68
N VAL A 153 -6.68 -10.86 -25.92
CA VAL A 153 -6.40 -11.18 -24.51
C VAL A 153 -5.05 -11.90 -24.41
N PHE A 154 -4.81 -12.91 -25.28
CA PHE A 154 -3.56 -13.64 -25.29
C PHE A 154 -2.35 -12.75 -25.65
N GLN A 155 -2.49 -11.84 -26.64
CA GLN A 155 -1.45 -10.89 -27.00
C GLN A 155 -1.13 -9.90 -25.87
N ILE A 156 -2.15 -9.35 -25.19
CA ILE A 156 -1.99 -8.46 -24.05
C ILE A 156 -1.24 -9.17 -22.92
N ILE A 157 -1.68 -10.38 -22.58
CA ILE A 157 -1.05 -11.20 -21.54
C ILE A 157 0.42 -11.47 -21.89
N LYS A 158 0.70 -11.95 -23.10
CA LYS A 158 2.05 -12.28 -23.56
C LYS A 158 2.99 -11.07 -23.47
N ASN A 159 2.53 -9.90 -23.91
CA ASN A 159 3.32 -8.67 -23.89
C ASN A 159 3.58 -8.19 -22.46
N ASN A 160 2.56 -8.21 -21.61
CA ASN A 160 2.67 -7.78 -20.22
C ASN A 160 3.55 -8.73 -19.41
N ILE A 161 3.39 -10.04 -19.56
CA ILE A 161 4.24 -11.04 -18.91
C ILE A 161 5.69 -10.91 -19.37
N LYS A 162 5.93 -10.78 -20.67
CA LYS A 162 7.29 -10.60 -21.20
C LYS A 162 7.94 -9.33 -20.64
N ALA A 163 7.22 -8.21 -20.63
CA ALA A 163 7.71 -6.96 -20.07
C ALA A 163 7.99 -7.07 -18.57
N PHE A 164 7.12 -7.76 -17.83
CA PHE A 164 7.28 -8.01 -16.41
C PHE A 164 8.48 -8.91 -16.12
N LEU A 165 8.59 -10.06 -16.79
CA LEU A 165 9.70 -11.02 -16.58
C LEU A 165 11.06 -10.39 -16.87
N ILE A 166 11.19 -9.61 -17.94
CA ILE A 166 12.46 -8.97 -18.28
C ILE A 166 12.81 -7.87 -17.27
N LYS A 167 11.85 -7.02 -16.88
CA LYS A 167 12.14 -5.83 -16.05
C LYS A 167 12.18 -6.14 -14.56
N VAL A 168 11.20 -6.91 -14.10
CA VAL A 168 11.03 -7.19 -12.66
C VAL A 168 11.72 -8.48 -12.27
N GLY A 169 11.69 -9.50 -13.14
CA GLY A 169 12.33 -10.78 -12.90
C GLY A 169 13.85 -10.67 -12.72
N THR A 170 14.53 -9.91 -13.58
CA THR A 170 15.97 -9.66 -13.42
C THR A 170 16.30 -8.91 -12.13
N THR A 171 15.52 -7.90 -11.80
CA THR A 171 15.71 -7.12 -10.57
C THR A 171 15.47 -7.98 -9.33
N ILE A 172 14.36 -8.73 -9.29
CA ILE A 172 14.06 -9.63 -8.17
C ILE A 172 15.14 -10.71 -8.03
N PHE A 173 15.58 -11.32 -9.13
CA PHE A 173 16.61 -12.34 -9.09
C PHE A 173 17.93 -11.80 -8.53
N SER A 174 18.42 -10.68 -9.05
CA SER A 174 19.68 -10.07 -8.59
C SER A 174 19.63 -9.74 -7.10
N LEU A 175 18.49 -9.23 -6.61
CA LEU A 175 18.33 -8.86 -5.22
C LEU A 175 18.15 -10.06 -4.29
N ASN A 176 17.46 -11.12 -4.73
CA ASN A 176 17.39 -12.36 -3.97
C ASN A 176 18.79 -12.97 -3.80
N VAL A 177 19.64 -12.90 -4.80
CA VAL A 177 21.06 -13.36 -4.68
C VAL A 177 21.79 -12.51 -3.64
N ILE A 178 21.64 -11.19 -3.65
CA ILE A 178 22.26 -10.30 -2.66
C ILE A 178 21.78 -10.64 -1.25
N VAL A 179 20.47 -10.78 -1.05
CA VAL A 179 19.89 -11.12 0.26
C VAL A 179 20.35 -12.51 0.72
N TRP A 180 20.40 -13.47 -0.19
CA TRP A 180 20.91 -14.79 0.12
C TRP A 180 22.37 -14.73 0.61
N ILE A 181 23.21 -13.93 -0.03
CA ILE A 181 24.59 -13.67 0.40
C ILE A 181 24.60 -13.04 1.80
N LEU A 182 23.81 -11.96 2.02
CA LEU A 182 23.77 -11.28 3.31
C LEU A 182 23.25 -12.18 4.45
N SER A 183 22.38 -13.12 4.14
CA SER A 183 21.81 -14.06 5.12
C SER A 183 22.73 -15.22 5.44
N ASN A 184 23.61 -15.62 4.51
CA ASN A 184 24.49 -16.81 4.68
C ASN A 184 25.95 -16.45 4.97
N PHE A 185 26.36 -15.20 4.81
CA PHE A 185 27.72 -14.76 5.12
C PHE A 185 27.78 -13.96 6.41
N SER A 186 28.84 -14.21 7.20
CA SER A 186 29.21 -13.45 8.39
C SER A 186 30.55 -12.77 8.19
N PHE A 187 30.75 -11.64 8.88
CA PHE A 187 32.06 -10.98 8.92
C PHE A 187 33.11 -11.78 9.70
N THR A 188 32.69 -12.67 10.62
CA THR A 188 33.58 -13.38 11.56
C THR A 188 33.80 -14.85 11.22
N SER A 189 32.76 -15.57 10.77
CA SER A 189 32.82 -17.03 10.59
C SER A 189 32.71 -17.50 9.13
N GLY A 190 32.61 -16.59 8.17
CA GLY A 190 32.52 -16.96 6.76
C GLY A 190 31.15 -17.55 6.38
N TYR A 191 31.14 -18.69 5.68
CA TYR A 191 29.92 -19.33 5.18
C TYR A 191 29.25 -20.19 6.26
N GLY A 192 27.92 -20.11 6.37
CA GLY A 192 27.13 -20.94 7.31
C GLY A 192 26.77 -20.26 8.63
N ALA A 193 26.73 -18.96 8.67
CA ALA A 193 26.65 -18.13 9.88
C ALA A 193 25.22 -17.92 10.42
N GLY A 194 24.43 -18.92 10.65
CA GLY A 194 23.10 -18.85 11.30
C GLY A 194 22.78 -17.54 12.06
N GLU A 195 23.07 -17.50 13.36
CA GLU A 195 22.74 -16.33 14.22
C GLU A 195 23.73 -15.14 14.08
N ASP A 196 24.85 -15.30 13.41
CA ASP A 196 25.88 -14.27 13.21
C ASP A 196 25.91 -13.71 11.79
N SER A 197 24.87 -13.92 11.01
CA SER A 197 24.79 -13.37 9.65
C SER A 197 24.77 -11.84 9.67
N ILE A 198 25.27 -11.23 8.58
CA ILE A 198 25.25 -9.77 8.38
C ILE A 198 23.84 -9.21 8.56
N MET A 199 22.85 -9.94 8.06
CA MET A 199 21.45 -9.53 8.14
C MET A 199 20.92 -9.51 9.58
N VAL A 200 21.32 -10.47 10.42
CA VAL A 200 21.00 -10.52 11.86
C VAL A 200 21.70 -9.39 12.62
N THR A 201 22.95 -9.09 12.27
CA THR A 201 23.69 -7.97 12.90
C THR A 201 23.00 -6.62 12.61
N ILE A 202 22.58 -6.40 11.37
CA ILE A 202 21.77 -5.21 11.00
C ILE A 202 20.43 -5.23 11.75
N GLY A 203 19.79 -6.39 11.86
CA GLY A 203 18.55 -6.58 12.62
C GLY A 203 18.71 -6.23 14.10
N LYS A 204 19.78 -6.68 14.76
CA LYS A 204 20.09 -6.35 16.17
C LYS A 204 20.32 -4.84 16.36
N ALA A 205 21.03 -4.19 15.44
CA ALA A 205 21.27 -2.74 15.49
C ALA A 205 19.96 -1.94 15.30
N ALA A 206 19.14 -2.34 14.35
CA ALA A 206 17.87 -1.68 14.05
C ALA A 206 16.77 -1.98 15.08
N ALA A 207 16.86 -3.08 15.85
CA ALA A 207 15.88 -3.48 16.86
C ALA A 207 15.59 -2.39 17.89
N PHE A 208 16.58 -1.53 18.20
CA PHE A 208 16.40 -0.41 19.12
C PHE A 208 15.31 0.57 18.67
N ILE A 209 15.20 0.83 17.36
CA ILE A 209 14.20 1.76 16.77
C ILE A 209 12.78 1.20 16.91
N PHE A 210 12.62 -0.15 16.89
CA PHE A 210 11.33 -0.81 16.94
C PHE A 210 10.87 -1.21 18.35
N LYS A 211 11.72 -1.05 19.38
CA LYS A 211 11.34 -1.27 20.78
C LYS A 211 10.06 -0.51 21.20
N PRO A 212 9.90 0.81 20.89
CA PRO A 212 8.69 1.53 21.28
C PRO A 212 7.43 1.02 20.57
N LEU A 213 7.53 0.26 19.48
CA LEU A 213 6.39 -0.32 18.77
C LEU A 213 5.99 -1.72 19.30
N GLY A 214 6.77 -2.33 20.21
CA GLY A 214 6.48 -3.64 20.81
C GLY A 214 7.17 -4.82 20.15
N PHE A 215 7.61 -4.71 18.93
CA PHE A 215 8.31 -5.76 18.19
C PHE A 215 9.81 -5.46 18.00
N GLY A 216 10.48 -5.05 19.08
CA GLY A 216 11.91 -4.80 19.10
C GLY A 216 12.78 -6.06 19.18
N SER A 217 12.26 -7.25 18.85
CA SER A 217 13.05 -8.47 18.70
C SER A 217 13.87 -8.41 17.40
N TRP A 218 15.11 -8.85 17.45
CA TRP A 218 15.96 -8.88 16.26
C TRP A 218 15.37 -9.78 15.15
N GLN A 219 14.65 -10.84 15.54
CA GLN A 219 13.94 -11.74 14.62
C GLN A 219 12.86 -10.98 13.83
N ALA A 220 12.04 -10.17 14.50
CA ALA A 220 10.99 -9.38 13.84
C ALA A 220 11.60 -8.37 12.86
N VAL A 221 12.67 -7.69 13.24
CA VAL A 221 13.34 -6.73 12.37
C VAL A 221 14.01 -7.41 11.18
N THR A 222 14.64 -8.55 11.39
CA THR A 222 15.23 -9.37 10.29
C THR A 222 14.14 -9.83 9.31
N ALA A 223 12.98 -10.25 9.81
CA ALA A 223 11.83 -10.60 8.98
C ALA A 223 11.31 -9.40 8.18
N LEU A 224 11.28 -8.19 8.76
CA LEU A 224 10.91 -6.96 8.03
C LEU A 224 11.92 -6.60 6.93
N LEU A 225 13.21 -6.79 7.18
CA LEU A 225 14.25 -6.55 6.18
C LEU A 225 14.14 -7.52 5.00
N SER A 226 13.88 -8.81 5.27
CA SER A 226 13.62 -9.78 4.19
C SER A 226 12.34 -9.44 3.41
N GLY A 227 11.31 -8.94 4.10
CA GLY A 227 10.07 -8.47 3.50
C GLY A 227 10.20 -7.22 2.63
N PHE A 228 11.27 -6.45 2.74
CA PHE A 228 11.57 -5.36 1.81
C PHE A 228 11.90 -5.91 0.42
N VAL A 229 12.58 -7.05 0.34
CA VAL A 229 12.91 -7.69 -0.94
C VAL A 229 11.67 -8.33 -1.55
N ALA A 230 11.00 -9.19 -0.78
CA ALA A 230 9.77 -9.85 -1.18
C ALA A 230 8.86 -10.01 0.04
N LYS A 231 7.62 -9.55 -0.05
CA LYS A 231 6.70 -9.51 1.11
C LYS A 231 6.42 -10.89 1.71
N GLU A 232 6.35 -11.91 0.90
CA GLU A 232 6.19 -13.30 1.35
C GLU A 232 7.43 -13.87 2.04
N ALA A 233 8.62 -13.31 1.80
CA ALA A 233 9.83 -13.70 2.50
C ALA A 233 9.75 -13.41 4.00
N VAL A 234 8.84 -12.55 4.44
CA VAL A 234 8.55 -12.34 5.87
C VAL A 234 8.12 -13.64 6.53
N VAL A 235 7.19 -14.39 5.90
CA VAL A 235 6.66 -15.64 6.47
C VAL A 235 7.76 -16.69 6.59
N THR A 236 8.51 -16.91 5.51
CA THR A 236 9.60 -17.89 5.52
C THR A 236 10.71 -17.52 6.51
N SER A 237 10.99 -16.22 6.68
CA SER A 237 11.92 -15.74 7.69
C SER A 237 11.40 -15.97 9.12
N ILE A 238 10.12 -15.73 9.37
CA ILE A 238 9.48 -16.00 10.66
C ILE A 238 9.61 -17.49 11.01
N GLU A 239 9.29 -18.37 10.08
CA GLU A 239 9.38 -19.83 10.27
C GLU A 239 10.82 -20.29 10.52
N SER A 240 11.80 -19.76 9.78
CA SER A 240 13.21 -20.12 9.96
C SER A 240 13.82 -19.58 11.24
N LEU A 241 13.28 -18.49 11.81
CA LEU A 241 13.79 -17.85 13.03
C LEU A 241 13.09 -18.32 14.33
N GLY A 242 12.39 -19.46 14.28
CA GLY A 242 11.75 -20.06 15.46
C GLY A 242 10.23 -19.86 15.54
N GLY A 243 9.60 -19.41 14.46
CA GLY A 243 8.16 -19.25 14.37
C GLY A 243 7.63 -17.98 15.03
N VAL A 244 6.31 -17.82 15.00
CA VAL A 244 5.62 -16.63 15.52
C VAL A 244 5.82 -16.44 17.04
N SER A 245 5.94 -17.54 17.79
CA SER A 245 6.18 -17.52 19.24
C SER A 245 7.54 -16.94 19.64
N ALA A 246 8.55 -17.07 18.81
CA ALA A 246 9.87 -16.51 19.07
C ALA A 246 9.94 -14.99 18.81
N LEU A 247 9.05 -14.46 17.95
CA LEU A 247 9.01 -13.03 17.63
C LEU A 247 8.30 -12.23 18.71
N PHE A 248 7.20 -12.76 19.23
CA PHE A 248 6.28 -12.06 20.13
C PHE A 248 6.15 -12.83 21.44
N GLY A 249 6.79 -12.34 22.47
CA GLY A 249 6.73 -12.91 23.82
C GLY A 249 6.13 -11.95 24.84
N GLY A 250 5.49 -12.50 25.88
CA GLY A 250 4.95 -11.72 27.01
C GLY A 250 3.44 -11.50 26.97
N ALA A 251 2.94 -10.76 27.96
CA ALA A 251 1.51 -10.52 28.15
C ALA A 251 0.87 -9.65 27.05
N THR A 252 1.67 -8.90 26.29
CA THR A 252 1.23 -8.02 25.20
C THR A 252 1.45 -8.60 23.81
N ALA A 253 1.81 -9.89 23.69
CA ALA A 253 2.19 -10.53 22.44
C ALA A 253 1.15 -10.36 21.30
N GLY A 254 -0.15 -10.46 21.62
CA GLY A 254 -1.21 -10.24 20.63
C GLY A 254 -1.30 -8.79 20.14
N LEU A 255 -1.06 -7.82 21.03
CA LEU A 255 -1.02 -6.40 20.66
C LEU A 255 0.23 -6.08 19.83
N ASP A 256 1.39 -6.61 20.22
CA ASP A 256 2.65 -6.40 19.51
C ASP A 256 2.60 -7.03 18.11
N ALA A 257 1.96 -8.21 17.99
CA ALA A 257 1.70 -8.86 16.70
C ALA A 257 0.76 -8.01 15.81
N PHE A 258 -0.28 -7.41 16.39
CA PHE A 258 -1.18 -6.51 15.66
C PHE A 258 -0.46 -5.25 15.17
N CYS A 259 0.39 -4.64 16.03
CA CYS A 259 1.22 -3.49 15.66
C CYS A 259 2.21 -3.85 14.52
N PHE A 260 2.79 -5.06 14.57
CA PHE A 260 3.65 -5.56 13.50
C PHE A 260 2.89 -5.72 12.17
N MET A 261 1.65 -6.23 12.20
CA MET A 261 0.82 -6.34 11.00
C MET A 261 0.47 -4.97 10.41
N ILE A 262 0.13 -3.97 11.25
CA ILE A 262 -0.11 -2.58 10.80
C ILE A 262 1.17 -1.98 10.20
N PHE A 263 2.31 -2.19 10.84
CA PHE A 263 3.58 -1.71 10.31
C PHE A 263 3.90 -2.38 8.97
N THR A 264 3.72 -3.70 8.85
CA THR A 264 3.92 -4.47 7.61
C THR A 264 2.96 -4.04 6.51
N LEU A 265 1.76 -3.57 6.86
CA LEU A 265 0.80 -3.00 5.91
C LEU A 265 1.34 -1.72 5.25
N LEU A 266 1.93 -0.83 6.02
CA LEU A 266 2.18 0.55 5.59
C LEU A 266 3.64 0.88 5.30
N TYR A 267 4.59 0.04 5.79
CA TYR A 267 6.01 0.30 5.59
C TYR A 267 6.41 0.20 4.11
N VAL A 268 7.65 0.50 3.83
CA VAL A 268 8.24 0.57 2.49
C VAL A 268 7.77 -0.58 1.59
N PRO A 269 7.36 -0.30 0.34
CA PRO A 269 6.90 -1.32 -0.59
C PRO A 269 8.07 -2.26 -0.97
N CYS A 270 7.74 -3.40 -1.57
CA CYS A 270 8.77 -4.32 -2.04
C CYS A 270 9.64 -3.66 -3.11
N ILE A 271 10.86 -4.16 -3.25
CA ILE A 271 11.87 -3.57 -4.13
C ILE A 271 11.43 -3.51 -5.59
N ALA A 272 10.60 -4.44 -6.04
CA ALA A 272 9.99 -4.40 -7.37
C ALA A 272 9.10 -3.15 -7.55
N THR A 273 8.33 -2.78 -6.52
CA THR A 273 7.52 -1.56 -6.52
C THR A 273 8.39 -0.31 -6.46
N VAL A 274 9.48 -0.33 -5.67
CA VAL A 274 10.44 0.78 -5.60
C VAL A 274 11.11 1.00 -6.96
N ALA A 275 11.52 -0.07 -7.64
CA ALA A 275 12.09 0.02 -8.98
C ALA A 275 11.09 0.56 -10.01
N ALA A 276 9.81 0.18 -9.91
CA ALA A 276 8.75 0.74 -10.72
C ALA A 276 8.53 2.23 -10.42
N LEU A 277 8.44 2.62 -9.14
CA LEU A 277 8.33 4.02 -8.70
C LEU A 277 9.49 4.86 -9.22
N PHE A 278 10.71 4.38 -9.06
CA PHE A 278 11.90 5.07 -9.53
C PHE A 278 11.84 5.38 -11.03
N LYS A 279 11.35 4.42 -11.82
CA LYS A 279 11.23 4.57 -13.27
C LYS A 279 10.11 5.53 -13.68
N GLU A 280 8.98 5.54 -12.93
CA GLU A 280 7.80 6.34 -13.29
C GLU A 280 7.84 7.75 -12.72
N THR A 281 8.42 7.96 -11.54
CA THR A 281 8.37 9.25 -10.83
C THR A 281 9.72 9.91 -10.63
N GLY A 282 10.81 9.16 -10.84
CA GLY A 282 12.18 9.62 -10.60
C GLY A 282 12.61 9.52 -9.13
N ILE A 283 13.93 9.63 -8.88
CA ILE A 283 14.54 9.36 -7.57
C ILE A 283 14.00 10.24 -6.45
N LYS A 284 13.80 11.53 -6.70
CA LYS A 284 13.36 12.49 -5.67
C LYS A 284 11.98 12.15 -5.11
N TRP A 285 11.03 11.85 -5.99
CA TRP A 285 9.67 11.52 -5.63
C TRP A 285 9.55 10.11 -5.04
N THR A 286 10.37 9.17 -5.48
CA THR A 286 10.44 7.82 -4.91
C THR A 286 10.93 7.88 -3.47
N LEU A 287 12.03 8.58 -3.19
CA LEU A 287 12.56 8.73 -1.82
C LEU A 287 11.58 9.47 -0.92
N ALA A 288 10.96 10.54 -1.40
CA ALA A 288 9.94 11.26 -0.65
C ALA A 288 8.73 10.35 -0.33
N GLY A 289 8.25 9.58 -1.30
CA GLY A 289 7.15 8.61 -1.11
C GLY A 289 7.49 7.52 -0.09
N MET A 290 8.69 6.92 -0.18
CA MET A 290 9.17 5.94 0.80
C MET A 290 9.29 6.54 2.21
N GLY A 291 9.79 7.78 2.32
CA GLY A 291 9.86 8.51 3.60
C GLY A 291 8.49 8.72 4.22
N VAL A 292 7.52 9.19 3.43
CA VAL A 292 6.13 9.38 3.89
C VAL A 292 5.53 8.05 4.34
N GLN A 293 5.75 6.96 3.60
CA GLN A 293 5.25 5.63 3.95
C GLN A 293 5.85 5.13 5.27
N LEU A 294 7.16 5.28 5.45
CA LEU A 294 7.84 4.85 6.68
C LEU A 294 7.35 5.64 7.90
N VAL A 295 7.23 6.95 7.77
CA VAL A 295 6.74 7.81 8.86
C VAL A 295 5.28 7.50 9.20
N THR A 296 4.41 7.33 8.20
CA THR A 296 3.01 6.97 8.44
C THR A 296 2.87 5.59 9.06
N ALA A 297 3.67 4.61 8.61
CA ALA A 297 3.70 3.27 9.20
C ALA A 297 4.10 3.30 10.68
N TYR A 298 5.15 4.06 10.99
CA TYR A 298 5.66 4.20 12.36
C TYR A 298 4.65 4.88 13.27
N LEU A 299 4.07 6.00 12.84
CA LEU A 299 3.09 6.76 13.61
C LEU A 299 1.80 5.95 13.87
N LEU A 300 1.28 5.25 12.85
CA LEU A 300 0.07 4.46 13.00
C LEU A 300 0.29 3.21 13.85
N ALA A 301 1.43 2.53 13.73
CA ALA A 301 1.77 1.40 14.58
C ALA A 301 1.96 1.84 16.04
N LEU A 302 2.60 3.00 16.27
CA LEU A 302 2.76 3.59 17.62
C LEU A 302 1.41 3.99 18.23
N ALA A 303 0.55 4.64 17.44
CA ALA A 303 -0.79 5.01 17.86
C ALA A 303 -1.64 3.78 18.23
N ALA A 304 -1.58 2.72 17.42
CA ALA A 304 -2.26 1.46 17.68
C ALA A 304 -1.76 0.80 18.99
N ARG A 305 -0.44 0.84 19.24
CA ARG A 305 0.14 0.33 20.47
C ARG A 305 -0.31 1.12 21.70
N LEU A 306 -0.24 2.44 21.63
CA LEU A 306 -0.68 3.30 22.73
C LEU A 306 -2.18 3.09 23.05
N ALA A 307 -3.00 3.01 22.00
CA ALA A 307 -4.43 2.73 22.16
C ALA A 307 -4.67 1.34 22.80
N GLY A 308 -3.93 0.32 22.38
CA GLY A 308 -4.03 -1.02 22.93
C GLY A 308 -3.54 -1.12 24.39
N LEU A 309 -2.46 -0.42 24.75
CA LEU A 309 -1.99 -0.33 26.13
C LEU A 309 -3.00 0.41 27.03
N LEU A 310 -3.57 1.51 26.55
CA LEU A 310 -4.65 2.23 27.24
C LEU A 310 -5.88 1.34 27.45
N TYR A 311 -6.23 0.51 26.45
CA TYR A 311 -7.31 -0.46 26.57
C TYR A 311 -7.04 -1.50 27.66
N MET A 312 -5.82 -1.99 27.78
CA MET A 312 -5.46 -2.95 28.83
C MET A 312 -5.45 -2.32 30.23
N LEU A 313 -5.01 -1.04 30.35
CA LEU A 313 -4.99 -0.33 31.63
C LEU A 313 -6.38 0.15 32.07
N TYR A 314 -7.18 0.64 31.12
CA TYR A 314 -8.47 1.25 31.38
C TYR A 314 -9.51 0.84 30.32
N PRO A 315 -10.17 -0.32 30.45
CA PRO A 315 -11.09 -0.81 29.41
C PRO A 315 -12.28 0.13 29.14
N GLY A 316 -12.71 0.92 30.14
CA GLY A 316 -13.78 1.91 29.95
C GLY A 316 -13.37 3.17 29.17
N VAL A 317 -12.11 3.60 29.27
CA VAL A 317 -11.60 4.80 28.56
C VAL A 317 -11.30 4.49 27.11
N ALA A 318 -10.96 3.26 26.80
CA ALA A 318 -10.62 2.87 25.44
C ALA A 318 -11.83 2.83 24.51
N ILE A 319 -13.02 2.48 25.03
CA ILE A 319 -14.27 2.58 24.27
C ILE A 319 -14.56 4.04 23.93
N ALA A 320 -14.33 4.96 24.86
CA ALA A 320 -14.47 6.40 24.63
C ALA A 320 -13.44 6.92 23.61
N ALA A 321 -12.17 6.47 23.68
CA ALA A 321 -11.12 6.85 22.72
C ALA A 321 -11.40 6.31 21.33
N ALA A 322 -11.89 5.08 21.18
CA ALA A 322 -12.31 4.49 19.90
C ALA A 322 -13.51 5.25 19.30
N ILE A 323 -14.47 5.64 20.12
CA ILE A 323 -15.62 6.47 19.70
C ILE A 323 -15.13 7.85 19.24
N ILE A 324 -14.22 8.49 19.97
CA ILE A 324 -13.65 9.80 19.61
C ILE A 324 -12.85 9.69 18.30
N ALA A 325 -12.05 8.63 18.12
CA ALA A 325 -11.32 8.39 16.88
C ALA A 325 -12.27 8.15 15.69
N ALA A 326 -13.31 7.35 15.87
CA ALA A 326 -14.36 7.16 14.86
C ALA A 326 -15.11 8.46 14.54
N CYS A 327 -15.47 9.24 15.57
CA CYS A 327 -16.10 10.54 15.41
C CYS A 327 -15.19 11.56 14.70
N SER A 328 -13.88 11.55 14.99
CA SER A 328 -12.92 12.44 14.32
C SER A 328 -12.74 12.09 12.83
N VAL A 329 -12.73 10.80 12.48
CA VAL A 329 -12.72 10.35 11.08
C VAL A 329 -14.04 10.73 10.39
N ILE A 330 -15.18 10.52 11.04
CA ILE A 330 -16.50 10.90 10.53
C ILE A 330 -16.58 12.43 10.39
N ALA A 331 -16.10 13.19 11.38
CA ALA A 331 -16.05 14.65 11.31
C ALA A 331 -15.12 15.14 10.19
N ALA A 332 -13.96 14.53 9.98
CA ALA A 332 -13.07 14.83 8.87
C ALA A 332 -13.73 14.54 7.52
N VAL A 333 -14.44 13.41 7.39
CA VAL A 333 -15.23 13.07 6.19
C VAL A 333 -16.38 14.04 6.00
N LEU A 334 -17.08 14.44 7.07
CA LEU A 334 -18.17 15.43 7.02
C LEU A 334 -17.64 16.83 6.69
N ILE A 335 -16.52 17.28 7.24
CA ILE A 335 -15.90 18.57 6.91
C ILE A 335 -15.48 18.59 5.44
N VAL A 336 -14.95 17.50 4.90
CA VAL A 336 -14.67 17.36 3.46
C VAL A 336 -15.95 17.38 2.63
N ARG A 337 -17.04 16.84 3.16
CA ARG A 337 -18.36 16.77 2.47
C ARG A 337 -19.16 18.07 2.56
N TYR A 338 -19.10 18.78 3.69
CA TYR A 338 -19.87 20.01 3.94
C TYR A 338 -19.08 21.30 3.67
N GLY A 339 -17.75 21.27 3.71
CA GLY A 339 -16.92 22.45 3.42
C GLY A 339 -17.02 22.97 1.97
N LYS A 340 -17.76 22.30 1.10
CA LYS A 340 -18.04 22.72 -0.29
C LYS A 340 -19.45 23.24 -0.54
N LYS A 341 -20.35 23.31 0.46
CA LYS A 341 -21.70 23.88 0.24
C LYS A 341 -21.76 25.40 0.32
N GLY A 342 -20.65 26.08 0.63
CA GLY A 342 -20.60 27.53 0.83
C GLY A 342 -20.33 28.41 -0.41
N CYS A 343 -20.06 27.84 -1.59
CA CYS A 343 -19.74 28.63 -2.80
C CYS A 343 -20.55 28.28 -4.05
N GLY A 344 -21.69 27.59 -3.91
CA GLY A 344 -22.53 27.14 -5.05
C GLY A 344 -23.73 28.03 -5.36
N GLU A 345 -24.11 28.96 -4.51
CA GLU A 345 -25.33 29.73 -4.67
C GLU A 345 -25.18 31.22 -5.07
N CYS A 346 -23.95 31.70 -5.27
CA CYS A 346 -23.72 33.10 -5.71
C CYS A 346 -23.39 33.27 -7.20
N CYS A 347 -23.49 32.26 -8.05
CA CYS A 347 -23.24 32.39 -9.48
C CYS A 347 -24.49 32.58 -10.35
N ASN A 348 -25.65 32.88 -9.76
CA ASN A 348 -26.87 33.13 -10.56
C ASN A 348 -27.40 34.59 -10.45
N CYS A 349 -26.57 35.56 -10.04
CA CYS A 349 -26.89 37.00 -10.07
C CYS A 349 -26.06 37.76 -11.13
N GLY A 350 -25.75 37.11 -12.26
CA GLY A 350 -25.06 37.73 -13.40
C GLY A 350 -25.94 38.55 -14.37
N ALA A 351 -27.22 38.84 -14.06
CA ALA A 351 -28.10 39.52 -14.97
C ALA A 351 -28.63 40.90 -14.51
N LEU A 352 -28.15 41.46 -13.41
CA LEU A 352 -28.65 42.76 -12.89
C LEU A 352 -27.57 43.80 -12.52
N CYS A 353 -26.38 43.71 -13.09
CA CYS A 353 -25.32 44.72 -12.88
C CYS A 353 -24.92 45.48 -14.14
N GLN A 354 -25.86 45.61 -15.12
CA GLN A 354 -25.66 46.46 -16.29
C GLN A 354 -26.80 47.44 -16.45
N LYS A 355 -27.03 48.26 -15.40
CA LYS A 355 -27.77 49.55 -15.56
C LYS A 355 -27.41 50.44 -14.37
N ASN A 356 -26.29 51.11 -14.46
CA ASN A 356 -26.05 52.51 -14.05
C ASN A 356 -24.55 52.82 -14.21
N LYS A 357 -24.32 53.55 -15.26
CA LYS A 357 -23.18 54.22 -15.85
C LYS A 357 -22.49 53.50 -16.95
#